data_b39c5cad3ee2866ed75a82b24abb4ee5
#
_entry.id   b39c5cad3ee2866ed75a82b24abb4ee5
#
_cell.length_a   1.000
_cell.length_b   1.000
_cell.length_c   1.000
_cell.angle_alpha   90.00
_cell.angle_beta   90.00
_cell.angle_gamma   90.00
#
_symmetry.space_group_name_H-M   'P 1'
#
loop_
_entity.id
_entity.type
_entity.pdbx_description
1 polymer ?
#
loop_
_entity_poly.entity_id
_entity_poly.type
_entity_poly.pdbx_seq_one_letter_code
_entity_poly.pdbx_strand_id
1 'polypeptide(L)'
;MNLNSTLQSKIILVVLLFSAAFAFSQEETIEAKKDSVPYVTLYDLFKKKENRDKKEKDAKSNLIILPTLGLQPANGFTFGFISQYSFKKNEDDRISLIAGGASYSTKKQVLTYVKNNMYLDENKYFLSGDYRFFIFSQSNFGLSTNIIPYGDAFENFDFKTIEQPMKYNYFKFHQTASIRVLPSVYVGAGIHIDDYSAIKDEFLDVDKQEYTYHYNYSQKYGYNDKHYTVAGGSLNLSYDSRDNLINTNKGLFVNLNYRFNPKYQESQQNSTTLSLDARYFIPLSKSNKQHVLAFWTYGQFLTSGTLPYLNLPSLGWDANSRSGKGYTQGLFRGAELITFETEYRFPITKNQLISGTFFVNATTASDVDGTVALFDVFQPAAGVGLRILLDKKTLTNFLVNFGLGRDSKTFYFNDGEGF
;
A
#
# COMPACT_ATOMS: atom_id res chain seq x y z
N MET A 1 -8.41 -21.37 -24.73
CA MET A 1 -8.11 -20.00 -24.33
C MET A 1 -6.60 -19.86 -24.38
N ASN A 2 -6.05 -19.38 -25.52
CA ASN A 2 -4.60 -19.25 -25.68
C ASN A 2 -4.18 -17.90 -25.06
N LEU A 3 -3.48 -17.97 -23.94
CA LEU A 3 -2.80 -16.81 -23.38
C LEU A 3 -1.76 -16.31 -24.41
N ASN A 4 -1.76 -15.04 -24.68
CA ASN A 4 -0.83 -14.37 -25.58
C ASN A 4 0.62 -14.77 -25.22
N SER A 5 1.43 -15.17 -26.19
CA SER A 5 2.81 -15.63 -25.98
C SER A 5 3.68 -14.62 -25.20
N THR A 6 3.37 -13.34 -25.34
CA THR A 6 4.01 -12.24 -24.61
C THR A 6 3.66 -12.24 -23.12
N LEU A 7 2.43 -12.62 -22.75
CA LEU A 7 2.01 -12.72 -21.34
C LEU A 7 2.63 -13.96 -20.68
N GLN A 8 2.73 -15.07 -21.43
CA GLN A 8 3.39 -16.30 -20.94
C GLN A 8 4.88 -16.05 -20.65
N SER A 9 5.61 -15.36 -21.51
CA SER A 9 7.02 -15.03 -21.27
C SER A 9 7.21 -14.06 -20.10
N LYS A 10 6.31 -13.10 -19.91
CA LYS A 10 6.35 -12.17 -18.76
C LYS A 10 6.05 -12.88 -17.44
N ILE A 11 5.09 -13.81 -17.39
CA ILE A 11 4.79 -14.64 -16.22
C ILE A 11 5.97 -15.58 -15.91
N ILE A 12 6.60 -16.18 -16.91
CA ILE A 12 7.77 -17.04 -16.74
C ILE A 12 8.95 -16.26 -16.17
N LEU A 13 9.18 -15.01 -16.60
CA LEU A 13 10.23 -14.16 -16.06
C LEU A 13 10.02 -13.83 -14.58
N VAL A 14 8.78 -13.53 -14.18
CA VAL A 14 8.41 -13.31 -12.77
C VAL A 14 8.60 -14.58 -11.95
N VAL A 15 8.19 -15.73 -12.46
CA VAL A 15 8.36 -17.04 -11.80
C VAL A 15 9.84 -17.41 -11.68
N LEU A 16 10.68 -17.11 -12.67
CA LEU A 16 12.12 -17.37 -12.62
C LEU A 16 12.84 -16.44 -11.64
N LEU A 17 12.44 -15.19 -11.52
CA LEU A 17 12.95 -14.28 -10.49
C LEU A 17 12.59 -14.75 -9.07
N PHE A 18 11.40 -15.32 -8.87
CA PHE A 18 10.98 -15.91 -7.61
C PHE A 18 11.68 -17.25 -7.31
N SER A 19 11.93 -18.10 -8.30
CA SER A 19 12.64 -19.38 -8.10
C SER A 19 14.11 -19.16 -7.70
N ALA A 20 14.76 -18.13 -8.23
CA ALA A 20 16.10 -17.72 -7.78
C ALA A 20 16.11 -17.26 -6.30
N ALA A 21 15.06 -16.56 -5.84
CA ALA A 21 14.94 -16.14 -4.43
C ALA A 21 14.72 -17.33 -3.48
N PHE A 22 14.03 -18.39 -3.91
CA PHE A 22 13.85 -19.63 -3.12
C PHE A 22 15.14 -20.42 -2.92
N ALA A 23 16.08 -20.36 -3.87
CA ALA A 23 17.35 -21.09 -3.79
C ALA A 23 18.33 -20.52 -2.73
N PHE A 24 18.13 -19.27 -2.28
CA PHE A 24 18.98 -18.62 -1.27
C PHE A 24 18.43 -18.67 0.16
N SER A 25 17.29 -19.31 0.41
CA SER A 25 16.68 -19.42 1.74
C SER A 25 17.10 -20.70 2.47
N GLN A 26 18.39 -20.99 2.61
CA GLN A 26 18.85 -22.01 3.56
C GLN A 26 19.11 -21.41 4.94
N GLU A 27 18.43 -21.98 5.96
CA GLU A 27 18.56 -21.63 7.36
C GLU A 27 19.95 -21.97 7.89
N GLU A 28 20.72 -20.94 8.26
CA GLU A 28 21.77 -21.08 9.27
C GLU A 28 21.28 -20.55 10.61
N THR A 29 21.12 -21.43 11.58
CA THR A 29 20.91 -21.10 13.00
C THR A 29 22.17 -20.45 13.56
N ILE A 30 22.08 -19.16 13.87
CA ILE A 30 23.19 -18.39 14.46
C ILE A 30 22.80 -17.92 15.84
N GLU A 31 23.48 -18.42 16.87
CA GLU A 31 23.43 -17.93 18.24
C GLU A 31 23.83 -16.44 18.31
N ALA A 32 22.94 -15.60 18.83
CA ALA A 32 23.18 -14.18 19.01
C ALA A 32 24.09 -13.95 20.23
N LYS A 33 25.27 -13.38 20.02
CA LYS A 33 26.11 -12.83 21.10
C LYS A 33 25.42 -11.66 21.81
N LYS A 34 25.46 -11.70 23.15
CA LYS A 34 24.76 -10.87 24.12
C LYS A 34 25.43 -9.50 24.35
N ASP A 35 25.66 -8.71 23.32
CA ASP A 35 26.17 -7.33 23.46
C ASP A 35 25.34 -6.34 22.61
N SER A 36 24.01 -6.36 22.80
CA SER A 36 23.14 -5.38 22.15
C SER A 36 22.91 -4.19 23.09
N VAL A 37 23.25 -3.00 22.61
CA VAL A 37 22.82 -1.74 23.26
C VAL A 37 21.31 -1.78 23.40
N PRO A 38 20.73 -1.54 24.59
CA PRO A 38 19.28 -1.62 24.79
C PRO A 38 18.56 -0.60 23.91
N TYR A 39 17.45 -1.03 23.30
CA TYR A 39 16.59 -0.15 22.52
C TYR A 39 16.07 1.00 23.37
N VAL A 40 16.09 2.21 22.82
CA VAL A 40 15.48 3.40 23.41
C VAL A 40 14.34 3.84 22.50
N THR A 41 13.18 4.16 23.07
CA THR A 41 12.03 4.68 22.33
C THR A 41 11.86 6.17 22.52
N LEU A 42 11.04 6.80 21.67
CA LEU A 42 10.66 8.20 21.87
C LEU A 42 10.03 8.43 23.25
N TYR A 43 9.18 7.50 23.73
CA TYR A 43 8.56 7.57 25.05
C TYR A 43 9.56 7.49 26.20
N ASP A 44 10.66 6.77 26.04
CA ASP A 44 11.70 6.65 27.07
C ASP A 44 12.44 7.96 27.33
N LEU A 45 12.46 8.88 26.35
CA LEU A 45 13.05 10.20 26.53
C LEU A 45 12.26 11.06 27.52
N PHE A 46 10.96 10.81 27.67
CA PHE A 46 10.06 11.60 28.53
C PHE A 46 9.76 10.92 29.88
N LYS A 47 10.13 9.63 30.05
CA LYS A 47 9.91 8.90 31.31
C LYS A 47 11.07 9.07 32.30
N LYS A 48 10.78 9.32 33.59
CA LYS A 48 11.77 9.25 34.66
C LYS A 48 12.32 7.82 34.78
N LYS A 49 13.62 7.70 35.00
CA LYS A 49 14.41 6.46 35.00
C LYS A 49 13.86 5.31 35.89
N GLU A 50 13.19 5.63 36.99
CA GLU A 50 12.67 4.68 37.99
C GLU A 50 11.46 3.83 37.54
N ASN A 51 10.74 4.28 36.50
CA ASN A 51 9.49 3.60 36.05
C ASN A 51 9.70 2.74 34.79
N ARG A 52 10.93 2.59 34.33
CA ARG A 52 11.21 1.90 33.04
C ARG A 52 11.01 0.37 33.11
N ASP A 53 11.32 -0.26 34.25
CA ASP A 53 11.51 -1.72 34.30
C ASP A 53 10.28 -2.52 34.78
N LYS A 54 9.30 -1.89 35.41
CA LYS A 54 8.22 -2.63 36.08
C LYS A 54 6.97 -2.95 35.23
N LYS A 55 6.75 -2.26 34.10
CA LYS A 55 5.54 -2.45 33.28
C LYS A 55 5.76 -3.21 31.96
N GLU A 56 7.00 -3.48 31.57
CA GLU A 56 7.30 -4.03 30.25
C GLU A 56 7.28 -5.58 30.17
N LYS A 57 7.33 -6.29 31.30
CA LYS A 57 7.56 -7.75 31.29
C LYS A 57 6.36 -8.62 30.87
N ASP A 58 5.11 -8.18 31.07
CA ASP A 58 3.95 -9.08 30.95
C ASP A 58 2.82 -8.64 30.01
N ALA A 59 2.93 -7.52 29.31
CA ALA A 59 1.85 -7.09 28.42
C ALA A 59 1.84 -7.89 27.11
N LYS A 60 0.87 -8.81 26.97
CA LYS A 60 0.60 -9.56 25.72
C LYS A 60 0.02 -8.70 24.61
N SER A 61 -0.27 -7.43 24.88
CA SER A 61 -0.82 -6.47 23.93
C SER A 61 -0.22 -5.08 24.11
N ASN A 62 -0.24 -4.28 23.05
CA ASN A 62 0.19 -2.89 23.07
C ASN A 62 -0.75 -2.03 22.24
N LEU A 63 -1.11 -0.85 22.76
CA LEU A 63 -1.90 0.16 22.06
C LEU A 63 -1.07 1.44 21.91
N ILE A 64 -0.92 1.89 20.68
CA ILE A 64 -0.29 3.15 20.33
C ILE A 64 -1.38 4.05 19.73
N ILE A 65 -1.46 5.29 20.21
CA ILE A 65 -2.32 6.33 19.61
C ILE A 65 -1.44 7.56 19.39
N LEU A 66 -1.45 8.07 18.16
CA LEU A 66 -0.67 9.23 17.76
C LEU A 66 -1.57 10.29 17.13
N PRO A 67 -1.46 11.56 17.54
CA PRO A 67 -2.08 12.64 16.81
C PRO A 67 -1.41 12.79 15.43
N THR A 68 -2.19 13.16 14.42
CA THR A 68 -1.68 13.43 13.08
C THR A 68 -2.02 14.86 12.68
N LEU A 69 -1.04 15.53 12.09
CA LEU A 69 -1.16 16.85 11.51
C LEU A 69 -0.58 16.80 10.10
N GLY A 70 -1.27 17.39 9.14
CA GLY A 70 -0.80 17.44 7.77
C GLY A 70 -1.20 18.74 7.08
N LEU A 71 -0.43 19.11 6.08
CA LEU A 71 -0.74 20.22 5.20
C LEU A 71 -0.47 19.78 3.76
N GLN A 72 -1.52 19.74 2.96
CA GLN A 72 -1.42 19.42 1.54
C GLN A 72 -2.23 20.42 0.71
N PRO A 73 -1.76 20.81 -0.47
CA PRO A 73 -2.48 21.79 -1.32
C PRO A 73 -3.92 21.33 -1.65
N ALA A 74 -4.12 20.05 -1.93
CA ALA A 74 -5.44 19.48 -2.22
C ALA A 74 -6.36 19.44 -0.99
N ASN A 75 -5.83 19.14 0.21
CA ASN A 75 -6.62 18.86 1.41
C ASN A 75 -6.66 20.04 2.39
N GLY A 76 -5.78 21.03 2.25
CA GLY A 76 -5.57 22.06 3.25
C GLY A 76 -4.90 21.50 4.51
N PHE A 77 -5.14 22.14 5.65
CA PHE A 77 -4.67 21.65 6.94
C PHE A 77 -5.55 20.47 7.40
N THR A 78 -4.91 19.38 7.77
CA THR A 78 -5.56 18.13 8.22
C THR A 78 -5.11 17.83 9.64
N PHE A 79 -6.04 17.45 10.49
CA PHE A 79 -5.80 16.98 11.85
C PHE A 79 -6.57 15.69 12.12
N GLY A 80 -6.01 14.84 12.97
CA GLY A 80 -6.62 13.56 13.26
C GLY A 80 -5.80 12.73 14.23
N PHE A 81 -6.04 11.45 14.21
CA PHE A 81 -5.26 10.47 14.95
C PHE A 81 -5.14 9.16 14.17
N ILE A 82 -4.09 8.42 14.48
CA ILE A 82 -3.91 7.02 14.09
C ILE A 82 -3.77 6.19 15.35
N SER A 83 -4.23 4.95 15.28
CA SER A 83 -4.13 4.00 16.38
C SER A 83 -3.69 2.64 15.86
N GLN A 84 -2.87 1.96 16.65
CA GLN A 84 -2.38 0.62 16.36
C GLN A 84 -2.50 -0.22 17.63
N TYR A 85 -3.29 -1.28 17.57
CA TYR A 85 -3.40 -2.28 18.60
C TYR A 85 -2.75 -3.58 18.13
N SER A 86 -1.68 -3.99 18.80
CA SER A 86 -0.95 -5.22 18.52
C SER A 86 -1.08 -6.19 19.68
N PHE A 87 -1.27 -7.46 19.39
CA PHE A 87 -1.44 -8.49 20.42
C PHE A 87 -0.97 -9.87 19.96
N LYS A 88 -0.64 -10.72 20.95
CA LYS A 88 -0.40 -12.16 20.77
C LYS A 88 -1.20 -12.92 21.84
N LYS A 89 -1.76 -14.07 21.48
CA LYS A 89 -2.42 -14.95 22.45
C LYS A 89 -1.37 -15.77 23.24
N ASN A 90 -0.41 -16.38 22.53
CA ASN A 90 0.71 -17.14 23.09
C ASN A 90 2.03 -16.49 22.67
N GLU A 91 3.15 -16.86 23.34
CA GLU A 91 4.47 -16.29 23.03
C GLU A 91 4.95 -16.66 21.62
N ASP A 92 4.65 -17.86 21.16
CA ASP A 92 5.04 -18.38 19.87
C ASP A 92 4.12 -17.94 18.72
N ASP A 93 2.97 -17.30 19.06
CA ASP A 93 2.06 -16.80 18.04
C ASP A 93 2.66 -15.59 17.30
N ARG A 94 2.24 -15.44 16.06
CA ARG A 94 2.52 -14.22 15.28
C ARG A 94 1.79 -13.04 15.89
N ILE A 95 2.35 -11.85 15.75
CA ILE A 95 1.70 -10.61 16.18
C ILE A 95 0.46 -10.38 15.31
N SER A 96 -0.67 -10.22 15.96
CA SER A 96 -1.90 -9.72 15.35
C SER A 96 -1.96 -8.22 15.47
N LEU A 97 -2.52 -7.57 14.46
CA LEU A 97 -2.56 -6.11 14.34
C LEU A 97 -3.96 -5.64 13.96
N ILE A 98 -4.47 -4.67 14.70
CA ILE A 98 -5.61 -3.85 14.30
C ILE A 98 -5.13 -2.40 14.27
N ALA A 99 -5.26 -1.75 13.13
CA ALA A 99 -4.90 -0.36 12.95
C ALA A 99 -6.11 0.44 12.50
N GLY A 100 -6.21 1.69 12.93
CA GLY A 100 -7.30 2.56 12.54
C GLY A 100 -6.92 4.02 12.68
N GLY A 101 -7.67 4.87 12.01
CA GLY A 101 -7.47 6.30 12.10
C GLY A 101 -8.67 7.08 11.62
N ALA A 102 -8.72 8.34 12.08
CA ALA A 102 -9.68 9.31 11.61
C ALA A 102 -8.99 10.67 11.45
N SER A 103 -9.30 11.35 10.37
CA SER A 103 -8.80 12.71 10.14
C SER A 103 -9.85 13.59 9.46
N TYR A 104 -9.75 14.89 9.75
CA TYR A 104 -10.59 15.93 9.18
C TYR A 104 -9.72 17.05 8.63
N SER A 105 -10.13 17.63 7.51
CA SER A 105 -9.40 18.71 6.86
C SER A 105 -10.18 20.03 6.84
N THR A 106 -9.46 21.14 6.74
CA THR A 106 -10.07 22.47 6.58
C THR A 106 -10.89 22.62 5.30
N LYS A 107 -10.69 21.74 4.31
CA LYS A 107 -11.50 21.63 3.10
C LYS A 107 -12.68 20.65 3.25
N LYS A 108 -13.10 20.34 4.49
CA LYS A 108 -14.23 19.48 4.83
C LYS A 108 -14.10 18.04 4.35
N GLN A 109 -12.89 17.51 4.26
CA GLN A 109 -12.66 16.11 3.97
C GLN A 109 -12.63 15.30 5.26
N VAL A 110 -13.16 14.09 5.20
CA VAL A 110 -13.17 13.12 6.29
C VAL A 110 -12.53 11.84 5.77
N LEU A 111 -11.54 11.32 6.49
CA LEU A 111 -10.91 10.05 6.19
C LEU A 111 -10.97 9.18 7.44
N THR A 112 -11.66 8.06 7.37
CA THR A 112 -11.69 7.09 8.45
C THR A 112 -11.38 5.70 7.90
N TYR A 113 -10.57 4.95 8.63
CA TYR A 113 -10.27 3.58 8.26
C TYR A 113 -10.05 2.69 9.48
N VAL A 114 -10.33 1.41 9.29
CA VAL A 114 -9.93 0.33 10.17
C VAL A 114 -9.35 -0.79 9.34
N LYS A 115 -8.24 -1.36 9.76
CA LYS A 115 -7.58 -2.51 9.12
C LYS A 115 -7.30 -3.57 10.16
N ASN A 116 -7.35 -4.81 9.77
CA ASN A 116 -6.94 -5.92 10.62
C ASN A 116 -6.03 -6.90 9.86
N ASN A 117 -5.05 -7.44 10.58
CA ASN A 117 -4.24 -8.57 10.21
C ASN A 117 -4.12 -9.44 11.47
N MET A 118 -4.98 -10.45 11.60
CA MET A 118 -5.11 -11.24 12.82
C MET A 118 -4.79 -12.70 12.57
N TYR A 119 -3.87 -13.24 13.35
CA TYR A 119 -3.57 -14.66 13.42
C TYR A 119 -4.31 -15.29 14.61
N LEU A 120 -5.09 -16.31 14.35
CA LEU A 120 -5.93 -16.97 15.32
C LEU A 120 -5.60 -18.46 15.39
N ASP A 121 -5.89 -19.09 16.55
CA ASP A 121 -5.76 -20.53 16.76
C ASP A 121 -4.37 -21.05 16.36
N GLU A 122 -3.34 -20.60 17.08
CA GLU A 122 -1.93 -20.97 16.86
C GLU A 122 -1.48 -20.72 15.41
N ASN A 123 -1.87 -19.56 14.88
CA ASN A 123 -1.63 -19.12 13.51
C ASN A 123 -2.28 -20.02 12.43
N LYS A 124 -3.30 -20.82 12.78
CA LYS A 124 -4.04 -21.66 11.84
C LYS A 124 -4.92 -20.82 10.92
N TYR A 125 -5.56 -19.79 11.44
CA TYR A 125 -6.39 -18.88 10.65
C TYR A 125 -5.73 -17.50 10.55
N PHE A 126 -5.87 -16.89 9.38
CA PHE A 126 -5.43 -15.52 9.13
C PHE A 126 -6.59 -14.71 8.56
N LEU A 127 -6.94 -13.63 9.26
CA LEU A 127 -7.95 -12.67 8.84
C LEU A 127 -7.26 -11.38 8.42
N SER A 128 -7.58 -10.88 7.23
CA SER A 128 -7.09 -9.57 6.75
C SER A 128 -8.25 -8.73 6.25
N GLY A 129 -8.40 -7.52 6.78
CA GLY A 129 -9.47 -6.61 6.46
C GLY A 129 -8.98 -5.18 6.19
N ASP A 130 -9.71 -4.48 5.32
CA ASP A 130 -9.51 -3.06 4.99
C ASP A 130 -10.88 -2.40 4.83
N TYR A 131 -11.24 -1.55 5.79
CA TYR A 131 -12.50 -0.84 5.84
C TYR A 131 -12.22 0.65 5.81
N ARG A 132 -12.85 1.38 4.89
CA ARG A 132 -12.64 2.82 4.72
C ARG A 132 -13.96 3.54 4.52
N PHE A 133 -14.06 4.73 5.07
CA PHE A 133 -15.08 5.69 4.72
C PHE A 133 -14.43 7.06 4.55
N PHE A 134 -14.49 7.58 3.32
CA PHE A 134 -13.89 8.84 2.95
C PHE A 134 -14.93 9.79 2.37
N ILE A 135 -14.91 11.05 2.80
CA ILE A 135 -15.43 12.20 2.06
C ILE A 135 -14.18 12.90 1.53
N PHE A 136 -13.91 12.76 0.24
CA PHE A 136 -12.57 12.96 -0.28
C PHE A 136 -12.55 13.85 -1.53
N SER A 137 -11.46 14.55 -1.71
CA SER A 137 -11.12 15.26 -2.93
C SER A 137 -9.78 14.72 -3.42
N GLN A 138 -9.77 14.25 -4.65
CA GLN A 138 -8.57 13.77 -5.32
C GLN A 138 -8.63 14.15 -6.78
N SER A 139 -7.53 14.65 -7.31
CA SER A 139 -7.41 14.89 -8.74
C SER A 139 -7.15 13.59 -9.50
N ASN A 140 -7.64 13.53 -10.73
CA ASN A 140 -7.25 12.53 -11.70
C ASN A 140 -6.42 13.17 -12.82
N PHE A 141 -5.66 12.34 -13.54
CA PHE A 141 -4.68 12.77 -14.53
C PHE A 141 -4.76 11.94 -15.83
N GLY A 142 -5.86 11.25 -16.06
CA GLY A 142 -6.06 10.36 -17.18
C GLY A 142 -5.65 8.91 -16.88
N LEU A 143 -5.27 8.18 -17.92
CA LEU A 143 -4.93 6.76 -17.86
C LEU A 143 -3.49 6.53 -18.33
N SER A 144 -2.88 5.45 -17.84
CA SER A 144 -1.50 4.98 -18.06
C SER A 144 -0.41 5.81 -17.36
N THR A 145 0.83 5.38 -17.52
CA THR A 145 2.04 6.15 -17.16
C THR A 145 2.56 7.02 -18.28
N ASN A 146 2.04 6.87 -19.50
CA ASN A 146 2.33 7.74 -20.62
C ASN A 146 1.35 8.93 -20.67
N ILE A 147 1.36 9.73 -19.63
CA ILE A 147 0.48 10.90 -19.51
C ILE A 147 0.96 12.07 -20.40
N ILE A 148 2.14 11.94 -21.01
CA ILE A 148 2.77 12.99 -21.82
C ILE A 148 2.54 12.68 -23.30
N PRO A 149 2.05 13.61 -24.09
CA PRO A 149 2.08 13.47 -25.54
C PRO A 149 3.52 13.21 -26.03
N TYR A 150 3.71 12.23 -26.87
CA TYR A 150 5.00 12.00 -27.54
C TYR A 150 5.36 13.26 -28.34
N GLY A 151 6.52 13.85 -28.07
CA GLY A 151 7.02 15.02 -28.75
C GLY A 151 7.55 16.09 -27.78
N ASP A 152 7.78 17.25 -28.18
CA ASP A 152 8.53 18.37 -27.60
C ASP A 152 8.29 18.79 -26.12
N ALA A 153 7.54 18.04 -25.35
CA ALA A 153 7.10 18.41 -24.01
C ALA A 153 8.08 18.04 -22.87
N PHE A 154 9.29 17.56 -23.17
CA PHE A 154 10.20 17.06 -22.13
C PHE A 154 10.78 18.15 -21.22
N GLU A 155 10.90 19.39 -21.69
CA GLU A 155 11.54 20.47 -20.93
C GLU A 155 10.58 21.27 -20.04
N ASN A 156 9.26 21.29 -20.32
CA ASN A 156 8.29 22.14 -19.60
C ASN A 156 7.00 21.43 -19.20
N PHE A 157 7.00 20.10 -19.10
CA PHE A 157 5.79 19.39 -18.70
C PHE A 157 5.51 19.56 -17.20
N ASP A 158 4.30 19.97 -16.84
CA ASP A 158 3.78 20.04 -15.47
C ASP A 158 2.49 19.21 -15.39
N PHE A 159 2.43 18.21 -14.48
CA PHE A 159 1.22 17.43 -14.22
C PHE A 159 0.00 18.29 -13.89
N LYS A 160 0.19 19.52 -13.39
CA LYS A 160 -0.90 20.45 -13.13
C LYS A 160 -1.70 20.84 -14.37
N THR A 161 -1.11 20.76 -15.56
CA THR A 161 -1.78 21.13 -16.82
C THR A 161 -2.87 20.13 -17.22
N ILE A 162 -2.75 18.90 -16.75
CA ILE A 162 -3.70 17.79 -17.01
C ILE A 162 -4.51 17.42 -15.79
N GLU A 163 -4.29 18.08 -14.67
CA GLU A 163 -4.97 17.81 -13.40
C GLU A 163 -6.46 18.16 -13.49
N GLN A 164 -7.32 17.19 -13.19
CA GLN A 164 -8.76 17.37 -13.12
C GLN A 164 -9.25 17.04 -11.71
N PRO A 165 -9.58 18.05 -10.89
CA PRO A 165 -10.06 17.85 -9.53
C PRO A 165 -11.40 17.13 -9.48
N MET A 166 -11.51 16.17 -8.58
CA MET A 166 -12.75 15.42 -8.32
C MET A 166 -13.06 15.41 -6.82
N LYS A 167 -14.35 15.31 -6.49
CA LYS A 167 -14.85 15.03 -5.15
C LYS A 167 -15.73 13.81 -5.17
N TYR A 168 -15.70 13.01 -4.12
CA TYR A 168 -16.56 11.82 -3.98
C TYR A 168 -16.59 11.34 -2.53
N ASN A 169 -17.62 10.57 -2.21
CA ASN A 169 -17.63 9.71 -1.04
C ASN A 169 -17.17 8.32 -1.45
N TYR A 170 -16.36 7.69 -0.61
CA TYR A 170 -15.86 6.33 -0.83
C TYR A 170 -16.11 5.48 0.39
N PHE A 171 -16.77 4.35 0.19
CA PHE A 171 -16.91 3.29 1.17
C PHE A 171 -16.23 2.03 0.64
N LYS A 172 -15.38 1.44 1.48
CA LYS A 172 -14.68 0.18 1.20
C LYS A 172 -14.93 -0.80 2.33
N PHE A 173 -15.32 -2.00 1.96
CA PHE A 173 -15.38 -3.15 2.86
C PHE A 173 -14.70 -4.32 2.18
N HIS A 174 -13.49 -4.64 2.60
CA HIS A 174 -12.74 -5.81 2.13
C HIS A 174 -12.39 -6.67 3.33
N GLN A 175 -12.79 -7.94 3.31
CA GLN A 175 -12.44 -8.92 4.33
C GLN A 175 -12.06 -10.22 3.68
N THR A 176 -10.90 -10.78 4.05
CA THR A 176 -10.45 -12.11 3.68
C THR A 176 -10.28 -12.98 4.93
N ALA A 177 -10.58 -14.26 4.78
CA ALA A 177 -10.36 -15.29 5.78
C ALA A 177 -9.58 -16.44 5.13
N SER A 178 -8.46 -16.80 5.71
CA SER A 178 -7.54 -17.81 5.17
C SER A 178 -7.18 -18.84 6.23
N ILE A 179 -6.93 -20.06 5.79
CA ILE A 179 -6.47 -21.18 6.62
C ILE A 179 -5.04 -21.56 6.22
N ARG A 180 -4.22 -21.87 7.19
CA ARG A 180 -2.87 -22.37 6.97
C ARG A 180 -2.92 -23.82 6.45
N VAL A 181 -2.41 -24.04 5.26
CA VAL A 181 -2.37 -25.36 4.59
C VAL A 181 -0.99 -26.00 4.65
N LEU A 182 0.07 -25.20 4.68
CA LEU A 182 1.47 -25.61 4.86
C LEU A 182 2.17 -24.57 5.77
N PRO A 183 3.36 -24.86 6.29
CA PRO A 183 4.13 -23.85 7.02
C PRO A 183 4.23 -22.54 6.22
N SER A 184 3.77 -21.43 6.82
CA SER A 184 3.75 -20.09 6.21
C SER A 184 2.85 -19.90 4.97
N VAL A 185 2.10 -20.93 4.51
CA VAL A 185 1.20 -20.84 3.34
C VAL A 185 -0.25 -20.83 3.80
N TYR A 186 -0.98 -19.84 3.33
CA TYR A 186 -2.40 -19.63 3.64
C TYR A 186 -3.22 -19.59 2.35
N VAL A 187 -4.36 -20.27 2.35
CA VAL A 187 -5.34 -20.25 1.26
C VAL A 187 -6.67 -19.77 1.84
N GLY A 188 -7.37 -18.90 1.15
CA GLY A 188 -8.59 -18.34 1.67
C GLY A 188 -9.52 -17.74 0.62
N ALA A 189 -10.60 -17.19 1.13
CA ALA A 189 -11.59 -16.48 0.34
C ALA A 189 -11.90 -15.12 0.97
N GLY A 190 -12.44 -14.20 0.18
CA GLY A 190 -12.78 -12.86 0.64
C GLY A 190 -14.06 -12.32 0.03
N ILE A 191 -14.59 -11.29 0.68
CA ILE A 191 -15.71 -10.46 0.22
C ILE A 191 -15.21 -9.04 0.10
N HIS A 192 -15.58 -8.37 -1.00
CA HIS A 192 -15.12 -7.03 -1.33
C HIS A 192 -16.28 -6.18 -1.81
N ILE A 193 -16.42 -4.99 -1.26
CA ILE A 193 -17.38 -3.97 -1.67
C ILE A 193 -16.62 -2.65 -1.76
N ASP A 194 -16.73 -1.99 -2.90
CA ASP A 194 -16.24 -0.64 -3.15
C ASP A 194 -17.40 0.19 -3.68
N ASP A 195 -17.79 1.23 -2.96
CA ASP A 195 -18.86 2.14 -3.32
C ASP A 195 -18.34 3.56 -3.45
N TYR A 196 -18.54 4.15 -4.62
CA TYR A 196 -18.26 5.56 -4.89
C TYR A 196 -19.56 6.30 -5.14
N SER A 197 -19.81 7.32 -4.35
CA SER A 197 -21.06 8.11 -4.41
C SER A 197 -20.80 9.61 -4.34
N ALA A 198 -21.79 10.41 -4.70
CA ALA A 198 -21.68 11.86 -4.78
C ALA A 198 -20.45 12.31 -5.59
N ILE A 199 -20.14 11.61 -6.67
CA ILE A 199 -19.01 11.92 -7.54
C ILE A 199 -19.28 13.24 -8.24
N LYS A 200 -18.31 14.13 -8.18
CA LYS A 200 -18.33 15.43 -8.83
C LYS A 200 -17.00 15.71 -9.49
N ASP A 201 -17.01 15.80 -10.81
CA ASP A 201 -15.93 16.35 -11.60
C ASP A 201 -16.01 17.87 -11.57
N GLU A 202 -15.00 18.55 -11.02
CA GLU A 202 -15.04 20.01 -10.81
C GLU A 202 -14.95 20.79 -12.14
N PHE A 203 -14.37 20.20 -13.20
CA PHE A 203 -14.20 20.82 -14.51
C PHE A 203 -15.23 20.37 -15.55
N LEU A 204 -16.18 19.51 -15.18
CA LEU A 204 -17.20 19.04 -16.11
C LEU A 204 -18.25 20.14 -16.33
N ASP A 205 -18.39 20.58 -17.57
CA ASP A 205 -19.50 21.44 -18.05
C ASP A 205 -20.04 20.89 -19.36
N VAL A 206 -21.11 20.11 -19.26
CA VAL A 206 -21.70 19.42 -20.41
C VAL A 206 -22.32 20.42 -21.40
N ASP A 207 -22.86 21.53 -20.91
CA ASP A 207 -23.48 22.57 -21.75
C ASP A 207 -22.46 23.28 -22.62
N LYS A 208 -21.23 23.44 -22.11
CA LYS A 208 -20.09 24.01 -22.85
C LYS A 208 -19.25 22.95 -23.59
N GLN A 209 -19.62 21.66 -23.51
CA GLN A 209 -18.87 20.55 -24.09
C GLN A 209 -17.44 20.39 -23.47
N GLU A 210 -17.26 20.81 -22.21
CA GLU A 210 -16.03 20.61 -21.46
C GLU A 210 -16.11 19.29 -20.70
N TYR A 211 -15.49 18.26 -21.25
CA TYR A 211 -15.57 16.89 -20.70
C TYR A 211 -14.30 16.51 -19.94
N THR A 212 -14.50 15.74 -18.84
CA THR A 212 -13.40 15.23 -18.03
C THR A 212 -13.02 13.78 -18.41
N TYR A 213 -11.85 13.32 -17.97
CA TYR A 213 -11.39 11.94 -18.19
C TYR A 213 -12.39 10.93 -17.60
N HIS A 214 -12.84 11.18 -16.37
CA HIS A 214 -13.81 10.33 -15.69
C HIS A 214 -15.16 10.28 -16.42
N TYR A 215 -15.70 11.43 -16.83
CA TYR A 215 -16.94 11.51 -17.56
C TYR A 215 -16.86 10.78 -18.90
N ASN A 216 -15.84 11.08 -19.72
CA ASN A 216 -15.65 10.42 -21.01
C ASN A 216 -15.51 8.90 -20.88
N TYR A 217 -14.75 8.43 -19.88
CA TYR A 217 -14.63 7.01 -19.59
C TYR A 217 -15.98 6.40 -19.19
N SER A 218 -16.72 7.06 -18.29
CA SER A 218 -18.02 6.59 -17.84
C SER A 218 -19.03 6.47 -18.97
N GLN A 219 -19.08 7.47 -19.85
CA GLN A 219 -19.95 7.46 -21.04
C GLN A 219 -19.54 6.33 -22.02
N LYS A 220 -18.25 6.17 -22.29
CA LYS A 220 -17.72 5.13 -23.21
C LYS A 220 -18.10 3.71 -22.75
N TYR A 221 -18.03 3.43 -21.46
CA TYR A 221 -18.29 2.09 -20.90
C TYR A 221 -19.68 1.94 -20.28
N GLY A 222 -20.51 2.99 -20.33
CA GLY A 222 -21.89 2.98 -19.84
C GLY A 222 -22.01 2.95 -18.32
N TYR A 223 -21.07 3.50 -17.60
CA TYR A 223 -21.14 3.67 -16.14
C TYR A 223 -21.85 4.97 -15.77
N ASN A 224 -22.53 4.95 -14.61
CA ASN A 224 -23.08 6.16 -14.01
C ASN A 224 -21.91 7.04 -13.54
N ASP A 225 -21.89 8.33 -13.94
CA ASP A 225 -20.83 9.27 -13.58
C ASP A 225 -20.99 9.91 -12.18
N LYS A 226 -22.05 9.56 -11.44
CA LYS A 226 -22.33 10.10 -10.10
C LYS A 226 -22.24 9.07 -8.98
N HIS A 227 -22.44 7.79 -9.31
CA HIS A 227 -22.44 6.71 -8.34
C HIS A 227 -22.22 5.37 -9.02
N TYR A 228 -21.41 4.52 -8.41
CA TYR A 228 -21.28 3.11 -8.77
C TYR A 228 -20.74 2.27 -7.60
N THR A 229 -21.21 1.03 -7.54
CA THR A 229 -20.78 0.03 -6.57
C THR A 229 -20.17 -1.16 -7.30
N VAL A 230 -18.99 -1.61 -6.84
CA VAL A 230 -18.38 -2.86 -7.30
C VAL A 230 -18.29 -3.81 -6.11
N ALA A 231 -19.03 -4.91 -6.19
CA ALA A 231 -19.05 -5.94 -5.16
C ALA A 231 -18.62 -7.29 -5.74
N GLY A 232 -17.89 -8.08 -4.96
CA GLY A 232 -17.43 -9.38 -5.44
C GLY A 232 -16.78 -10.24 -4.38
N GLY A 233 -16.40 -11.44 -4.79
CA GLY A 233 -15.65 -12.39 -4.00
C GLY A 233 -14.21 -12.57 -4.49
N SER A 234 -13.32 -13.11 -3.66
CA SER A 234 -11.96 -13.42 -4.07
C SER A 234 -11.49 -14.79 -3.57
N LEU A 235 -10.50 -15.34 -4.28
CA LEU A 235 -9.64 -16.39 -3.82
C LEU A 235 -8.27 -15.80 -3.49
N ASN A 236 -7.70 -16.24 -2.38
CA ASN A 236 -6.49 -15.68 -1.83
C ASN A 236 -5.46 -16.78 -1.59
N LEU A 237 -4.22 -16.52 -2.00
CA LEU A 237 -3.06 -17.36 -1.70
C LEU A 237 -1.98 -16.46 -1.12
N SER A 238 -1.49 -16.78 0.08
CA SER A 238 -0.39 -16.04 0.66
C SER A 238 0.68 -16.95 1.26
N TYR A 239 1.92 -16.48 1.13
CA TYR A 239 3.10 -17.03 1.80
C TYR A 239 3.68 -15.94 2.70
N ASP A 240 3.90 -16.24 3.98
CA ASP A 240 4.46 -15.26 4.92
C ASP A 240 5.47 -15.91 5.85
N SER A 241 6.76 -15.68 5.59
CA SER A 241 7.89 -16.12 6.43
C SER A 241 8.58 -14.96 7.16
N ARG A 242 7.95 -13.76 7.18
CA ARG A 242 8.51 -12.60 7.87
C ARG A 242 8.65 -12.86 9.36
N ASP A 243 9.75 -12.35 9.94
CA ASP A 243 10.03 -12.43 11.37
C ASP A 243 9.18 -11.45 12.21
N ASN A 244 8.72 -10.36 11.62
CA ASN A 244 7.85 -9.37 12.25
C ASN A 244 6.90 -8.77 11.21
N LEU A 245 5.61 -8.63 11.56
CA LEU A 245 4.58 -8.10 10.67
C LEU A 245 4.71 -6.57 10.48
N ILE A 246 5.21 -5.85 11.50
CA ILE A 246 5.22 -4.39 11.57
C ILE A 246 6.56 -3.85 11.07
N ASN A 247 7.67 -4.37 11.60
CA ASN A 247 9.03 -3.97 11.20
C ASN A 247 9.83 -5.21 10.85
N THR A 248 9.70 -5.65 9.61
CA THR A 248 10.34 -6.86 9.12
C THR A 248 11.84 -6.63 8.94
N ASN A 249 12.64 -7.53 9.51
CA ASN A 249 14.09 -7.59 9.32
C ASN A 249 14.48 -8.62 8.26
N LYS A 250 13.80 -9.78 8.25
CA LYS A 250 14.07 -10.87 7.31
C LYS A 250 12.79 -11.59 6.91
N GLY A 251 12.82 -12.20 5.72
CA GLY A 251 11.77 -13.09 5.25
C GLY A 251 11.11 -12.60 3.98
N LEU A 252 10.18 -13.41 3.50
CA LEU A 252 9.41 -13.20 2.28
C LEU A 252 7.92 -13.15 2.61
N PHE A 253 7.22 -12.20 2.05
CA PHE A 253 5.78 -12.14 1.99
C PHE A 253 5.33 -12.09 0.54
N VAL A 254 4.39 -12.94 0.17
CA VAL A 254 3.73 -12.91 -1.14
C VAL A 254 2.24 -13.09 -0.92
N ASN A 255 1.44 -12.21 -1.47
CA ASN A 255 -0.01 -12.35 -1.47
C ASN A 255 -0.55 -12.18 -2.88
N LEU A 256 -1.34 -13.15 -3.30
CA LEU A 256 -2.11 -13.13 -4.54
C LEU A 256 -3.59 -13.11 -4.18
N ASN A 257 -4.31 -12.16 -4.75
CA ASN A 257 -5.75 -12.03 -4.61
C ASN A 257 -6.37 -12.00 -6.01
N TYR A 258 -7.13 -13.03 -6.35
CA TYR A 258 -7.91 -13.07 -7.58
C TYR A 258 -9.37 -12.80 -7.24
N ARG A 259 -9.87 -11.64 -7.66
CA ARG A 259 -11.21 -11.16 -7.34
C ARG A 259 -12.10 -11.25 -8.57
N PHE A 260 -13.31 -11.78 -8.38
CA PHE A 260 -14.41 -11.77 -9.34
C PHE A 260 -15.49 -10.80 -8.88
N ASN A 261 -15.85 -9.86 -9.73
CA ASN A 261 -16.91 -8.88 -9.52
C ASN A 261 -18.05 -9.19 -10.52
N PRO A 262 -19.12 -9.86 -10.09
CA PRO A 262 -20.27 -10.09 -10.93
C PRO A 262 -20.99 -8.76 -11.24
N LYS A 263 -21.66 -8.70 -12.38
CA LYS A 263 -22.56 -7.60 -12.69
C LYS A 263 -23.63 -7.51 -11.61
N TYR A 264 -23.74 -6.37 -10.98
CA TYR A 264 -24.75 -6.08 -9.96
C TYR A 264 -25.21 -4.64 -10.12
N GLN A 265 -26.53 -4.45 -10.26
CA GLN A 265 -27.22 -3.16 -10.45
C GLN A 265 -26.47 -2.11 -11.28
N GLU A 266 -25.49 -1.43 -10.73
CA GLU A 266 -24.77 -0.30 -11.32
C GLU A 266 -23.37 -0.68 -11.85
N SER A 267 -22.85 -1.87 -11.56
CA SER A 267 -21.72 -2.43 -12.28
C SER A 267 -22.22 -3.06 -13.57
N GLN A 268 -21.95 -2.42 -14.69
CA GLN A 268 -22.58 -2.80 -15.96
C GLN A 268 -22.03 -4.10 -16.57
N GLN A 269 -20.88 -4.59 -16.11
CA GLN A 269 -20.23 -5.78 -16.65
C GLN A 269 -19.57 -6.60 -15.56
N ASN A 270 -19.45 -7.91 -15.82
CA ASN A 270 -18.59 -8.75 -15.01
C ASN A 270 -17.14 -8.33 -15.20
N SER A 271 -16.35 -8.36 -14.14
CA SER A 271 -14.92 -8.14 -14.23
C SER A 271 -14.15 -9.10 -13.32
N THR A 272 -12.90 -9.33 -13.66
CA THR A 272 -11.96 -10.04 -12.78
C THR A 272 -10.69 -9.22 -12.64
N THR A 273 -10.13 -9.23 -11.43
CA THR A 273 -8.86 -8.56 -11.13
C THR A 273 -7.91 -9.50 -10.41
N LEU A 274 -6.63 -9.32 -10.67
CA LEU A 274 -5.55 -9.96 -9.93
C LEU A 274 -4.75 -8.89 -9.21
N SER A 275 -4.50 -9.07 -7.92
CA SER A 275 -3.57 -8.26 -7.16
C SER A 275 -2.39 -9.10 -6.67
N LEU A 276 -1.20 -8.52 -6.77
CA LEU A 276 0.07 -9.08 -6.28
C LEU A 276 0.67 -8.12 -5.27
N ASP A 277 1.04 -8.63 -4.09
CA ASP A 277 1.86 -7.92 -3.10
C ASP A 277 3.01 -8.85 -2.69
N ALA A 278 4.22 -8.54 -3.13
CA ALA A 278 5.41 -9.34 -2.86
C ALA A 278 6.50 -8.48 -2.22
N ARG A 279 6.99 -8.91 -1.04
CA ARG A 279 7.97 -8.18 -0.23
C ARG A 279 9.06 -9.13 0.21
N TYR A 280 10.32 -8.74 0.01
CA TYR A 280 11.47 -9.53 0.42
C TYR A 280 12.44 -8.70 1.24
N PHE A 281 12.89 -9.23 2.38
CA PHE A 281 13.71 -8.53 3.35
C PHE A 281 14.99 -9.31 3.62
N ILE A 282 16.13 -8.64 3.44
CA ILE A 282 17.48 -9.20 3.61
C ILE A 282 18.15 -8.44 4.76
N PRO A 283 18.47 -9.12 5.89
CA PRO A 283 19.24 -8.52 6.96
C PRO A 283 20.70 -8.32 6.52
N LEU A 284 21.20 -7.11 6.60
CA LEU A 284 22.58 -6.77 6.27
C LEU A 284 23.51 -6.78 7.49
N SER A 285 22.95 -6.96 8.69
CA SER A 285 23.72 -7.05 9.93
C SER A 285 23.14 -8.11 10.87
N LYS A 286 24.01 -8.92 11.46
CA LYS A 286 23.64 -9.90 12.49
C LYS A 286 23.35 -9.24 13.85
N SER A 287 23.96 -8.10 14.13
CA SER A 287 23.87 -7.39 15.42
C SER A 287 22.85 -6.26 15.43
N ASN A 288 22.44 -5.74 14.28
CA ASN A 288 21.52 -4.61 14.19
C ASN A 288 20.36 -4.90 13.22
N LYS A 289 19.17 -5.11 13.78
CA LYS A 289 17.93 -5.42 13.02
C LYS A 289 17.42 -4.27 12.15
N GLN A 290 17.90 -3.04 12.36
CA GLN A 290 17.55 -1.90 11.52
C GLN A 290 18.38 -1.80 10.23
N HIS A 291 19.34 -2.72 10.00
CA HIS A 291 20.16 -2.73 8.82
C HIS A 291 19.62 -3.76 7.83
N VAL A 292 18.76 -3.31 6.91
CA VAL A 292 17.94 -4.15 6.04
C VAL A 292 17.95 -3.61 4.61
N LEU A 293 18.06 -4.50 3.65
CA LEU A 293 17.71 -4.25 2.26
C LEU A 293 16.36 -4.89 1.98
N ALA A 294 15.39 -4.10 1.55
CA ALA A 294 14.02 -4.54 1.33
C ALA A 294 13.59 -4.27 -0.12
N PHE A 295 12.84 -5.21 -0.67
CA PHE A 295 12.26 -5.15 -2.02
C PHE A 295 10.76 -5.29 -1.92
N TRP A 296 10.04 -4.50 -2.68
CA TRP A 296 8.60 -4.56 -2.80
C TRP A 296 8.15 -4.51 -4.26
N THR A 297 7.25 -5.39 -4.61
CA THR A 297 6.52 -5.36 -5.87
C THR A 297 5.04 -5.39 -5.56
N TYR A 298 4.34 -4.37 -6.01
CA TYR A 298 2.89 -4.28 -5.86
C TYR A 298 2.26 -4.08 -7.23
N GLY A 299 1.34 -4.97 -7.59
CA GLY A 299 0.66 -4.94 -8.88
C GLY A 299 -0.85 -5.18 -8.75
N GLN A 300 -1.61 -4.52 -9.61
CA GLN A 300 -3.04 -4.73 -9.81
C GLN A 300 -3.32 -4.81 -11.31
N PHE A 301 -4.14 -5.77 -11.71
CA PHE A 301 -4.40 -6.10 -13.11
C PHE A 301 -5.88 -6.37 -13.31
N LEU A 302 -6.52 -5.67 -14.23
CA LEU A 302 -7.83 -6.02 -14.74
C LEU A 302 -7.64 -7.17 -15.75
N THR A 303 -8.02 -8.38 -15.36
CA THR A 303 -7.75 -9.58 -16.16
C THR A 303 -8.88 -9.90 -17.14
N SER A 304 -10.09 -9.40 -16.88
CA SER A 304 -11.21 -9.47 -17.83
C SER A 304 -12.31 -8.46 -17.50
N GLY A 305 -13.13 -8.14 -18.50
CA GLY A 305 -14.24 -7.21 -18.37
C GLY A 305 -13.80 -5.75 -18.25
N THR A 306 -14.63 -4.92 -17.62
CA THR A 306 -14.35 -3.51 -17.35
C THR A 306 -14.68 -3.17 -15.90
N LEU A 307 -14.08 -2.10 -15.38
CA LEU A 307 -14.34 -1.52 -14.07
C LEU A 307 -14.72 -0.06 -14.22
N PRO A 308 -15.51 0.52 -13.31
CA PRO A 308 -15.69 1.96 -13.23
C PRO A 308 -14.35 2.68 -13.05
N TYR A 309 -14.25 3.92 -13.52
CA TYR A 309 -12.99 4.68 -13.56
C TYR A 309 -12.21 4.69 -12.23
N LEU A 310 -12.89 4.99 -11.11
CA LEU A 310 -12.23 5.07 -9.79
C LEU A 310 -11.87 3.68 -9.22
N ASN A 311 -12.42 2.59 -9.76
CA ASN A 311 -12.06 1.21 -9.38
C ASN A 311 -10.90 0.63 -10.21
N LEU A 312 -10.45 1.33 -11.25
CA LEU A 312 -9.28 0.90 -12.01
C LEU A 312 -8.02 0.89 -11.12
N PRO A 313 -7.08 -0.03 -11.35
CA PRO A 313 -5.76 -0.03 -10.73
C PRO A 313 -5.14 1.36 -10.68
N SER A 314 -4.73 1.82 -9.50
CA SER A 314 -4.28 3.19 -9.31
C SER A 314 -3.18 3.30 -8.26
N LEU A 315 -2.21 4.17 -8.53
CA LEU A 315 -1.04 4.41 -7.67
C LEU A 315 -1.45 4.87 -6.27
N GLY A 316 -0.83 4.28 -5.23
CA GLY A 316 -1.08 4.66 -3.83
C GLY A 316 -2.42 4.19 -3.27
N TRP A 317 -3.16 3.32 -4.00
CA TRP A 317 -4.42 2.73 -3.52
C TRP A 317 -4.25 1.32 -2.97
N ASP A 318 -3.00 0.88 -2.74
CA ASP A 318 -2.69 -0.31 -1.94
C ASP A 318 -3.26 -0.23 -0.52
N ALA A 319 -3.21 -1.35 0.20
CA ALA A 319 -3.78 -1.44 1.56
C ALA A 319 -3.22 -0.37 2.51
N ASN A 320 -1.97 0.05 2.35
CA ASN A 320 -1.31 1.01 3.22
C ASN A 320 -1.15 2.41 2.59
N SER A 321 -1.59 2.59 1.34
CA SER A 321 -1.47 3.84 0.59
C SER A 321 -0.01 4.32 0.47
N ARG A 322 0.91 3.39 0.16
CA ARG A 322 2.37 3.60 0.17
C ARG A 322 3.06 3.33 -1.15
N SER A 323 2.40 2.68 -2.12
CA SER A 323 3.00 2.42 -3.42
C SER A 323 3.26 3.71 -4.20
N GLY A 324 4.43 3.79 -4.86
CA GLY A 324 4.82 4.91 -5.70
C GLY A 324 5.21 6.17 -4.94
N LYS A 325 5.93 6.03 -3.84
CA LYS A 325 6.51 7.17 -3.10
C LYS A 325 7.27 8.10 -4.06
N GLY A 326 7.02 9.42 -3.96
CA GLY A 326 7.53 10.43 -4.88
C GLY A 326 6.45 11.00 -5.80
N TYR A 327 5.29 10.32 -5.91
CA TYR A 327 4.15 10.76 -6.70
C TYR A 327 2.89 10.90 -5.87
N THR A 328 1.99 11.79 -6.29
CA THR A 328 0.68 11.96 -5.66
C THR A 328 -0.16 10.70 -5.85
N GLN A 329 -0.89 10.30 -4.81
CA GLN A 329 -1.85 9.20 -4.89
C GLN A 329 -2.86 9.42 -6.03
N GLY A 330 -3.06 8.41 -6.86
CA GLY A 330 -3.98 8.47 -8.00
C GLY A 330 -3.41 9.09 -9.27
N LEU A 331 -2.13 9.53 -9.26
CA LEU A 331 -1.51 10.14 -10.44
C LEU A 331 -1.48 9.18 -11.63
N PHE A 332 -1.11 7.93 -11.43
CA PHE A 332 -1.13 6.90 -12.46
C PHE A 332 -2.28 5.94 -12.22
N ARG A 333 -3.06 5.68 -13.25
CA ARG A 333 -4.24 4.81 -13.24
C ARG A 333 -4.32 4.07 -14.59
N GLY A 334 -4.81 2.83 -14.59
CA GLY A 334 -4.98 2.11 -15.84
C GLY A 334 -5.65 0.76 -15.67
N ALA A 335 -5.73 -0.02 -16.75
CA ALA A 335 -6.21 -1.39 -16.67
C ALA A 335 -5.26 -2.29 -15.87
N GLU A 336 -3.97 -2.03 -15.99
CA GLU A 336 -2.92 -2.71 -15.28
C GLU A 336 -1.97 -1.68 -14.66
N LEU A 337 -1.47 -1.94 -13.45
CA LEU A 337 -0.49 -1.11 -12.78
C LEU A 337 0.45 -1.99 -11.97
N ILE A 338 1.75 -1.72 -12.02
CA ILE A 338 2.74 -2.36 -11.17
C ILE A 338 3.80 -1.35 -10.74
N THR A 339 4.17 -1.44 -9.46
CA THR A 339 5.22 -0.64 -8.84
C THR A 339 6.28 -1.57 -8.27
N PHE A 340 7.55 -1.24 -8.53
CA PHE A 340 8.72 -1.88 -7.93
C PHE A 340 9.40 -0.87 -7.02
N GLU A 341 9.75 -1.28 -5.82
CA GLU A 341 10.48 -0.44 -4.86
C GLU A 341 11.62 -1.22 -4.21
N THR A 342 12.76 -0.58 -4.07
CA THR A 342 13.89 -1.04 -3.26
C THR A 342 14.14 -0.03 -2.16
N GLU A 343 14.27 -0.49 -0.93
CA GLU A 343 14.48 0.34 0.24
C GLU A 343 15.68 -0.16 1.05
N TYR A 344 16.64 0.71 1.28
CA TYR A 344 17.77 0.47 2.19
C TYR A 344 17.53 1.17 3.51
N ARG A 345 17.41 0.38 4.58
CA ARG A 345 17.22 0.83 5.98
C ARG A 345 18.55 0.73 6.70
N PHE A 346 18.91 1.78 7.45
CA PHE A 346 20.17 1.83 8.17
C PHE A 346 20.04 2.52 9.52
N PRO A 347 20.78 2.05 10.56
CA PRO A 347 20.77 2.69 11.86
C PRO A 347 21.54 4.02 11.81
N ILE A 348 21.02 5.06 12.48
CA ILE A 348 21.70 6.33 12.70
C ILE A 348 22.25 6.35 14.12
N THR A 349 21.45 5.95 15.11
CA THR A 349 21.85 5.92 16.51
C THR A 349 22.14 4.50 16.99
N LYS A 350 23.16 4.33 17.84
CA LYS A 350 23.54 3.02 18.40
C LYS A 350 22.42 2.40 19.26
N ASN A 351 21.59 3.20 19.92
CA ASN A 351 20.45 2.77 20.72
C ASN A 351 19.19 2.51 19.89
N GLN A 352 19.30 2.55 18.57
CA GLN A 352 18.22 2.29 17.61
C GLN A 352 16.98 3.19 17.70
N LEU A 353 17.10 4.32 18.43
CA LEU A 353 16.02 5.32 18.50
C LEU A 353 15.75 5.94 17.12
N ILE A 354 16.82 6.26 16.38
CA ILE A 354 16.75 6.91 15.08
C ILE A 354 17.43 6.04 14.04
N SER A 355 16.73 5.79 12.96
CA SER A 355 17.22 5.13 11.75
C SER A 355 16.81 5.89 10.49
N GLY A 356 17.51 5.64 9.41
CA GLY A 356 17.27 6.27 8.12
C GLY A 356 16.84 5.26 7.07
N THR A 357 16.34 5.77 5.95
CA THR A 357 16.09 4.98 4.75
C THR A 357 16.43 5.76 3.49
N PHE A 358 16.90 5.04 2.48
CA PHE A 358 16.89 5.46 1.08
C PHE A 358 15.96 4.54 0.32
N PHE A 359 15.17 5.07 -0.59
CA PHE A 359 14.33 4.26 -1.46
C PHE A 359 14.42 4.75 -2.91
N VAL A 360 14.27 3.80 -3.81
CA VAL A 360 14.05 4.02 -5.24
C VAL A 360 12.87 3.17 -5.67
N ASN A 361 12.03 3.73 -6.53
CA ASN A 361 10.92 2.97 -7.09
C ASN A 361 10.69 3.34 -8.55
N ALA A 362 9.94 2.51 -9.25
CA ALA A 362 9.45 2.77 -10.58
C ALA A 362 8.06 2.18 -10.74
N THR A 363 7.16 2.95 -11.31
CA THR A 363 5.78 2.57 -11.60
C THR A 363 5.55 2.53 -13.10
N THR A 364 4.79 1.56 -13.56
CA THR A 364 4.26 1.49 -14.92
C THR A 364 2.79 1.13 -14.90
N ALA A 365 1.99 1.71 -15.78
CA ALA A 365 0.57 1.44 -15.94
C ALA A 365 0.18 1.46 -17.42
N SER A 366 -0.67 0.52 -17.82
CA SER A 366 -1.29 0.50 -19.15
C SER A 366 -2.47 1.47 -19.21
N ASP A 367 -2.90 1.80 -20.41
CA ASP A 367 -4.26 2.34 -20.60
C ASP A 367 -5.30 1.20 -20.68
N VAL A 368 -6.52 1.53 -21.08
CA VAL A 368 -7.63 0.56 -21.26
C VAL A 368 -7.90 0.24 -22.74
N ASP A 369 -7.31 0.98 -23.65
CA ASP A 369 -7.55 0.89 -25.10
C ASP A 369 -6.41 0.14 -25.82
N GLY A 370 -5.34 -0.23 -25.11
CA GLY A 370 -4.19 -0.94 -25.66
C GLY A 370 -3.22 -0.06 -26.42
N THR A 371 -3.35 1.27 -26.34
CA THR A 371 -2.40 2.22 -26.95
C THR A 371 -1.09 2.26 -26.18
N VAL A 372 -1.16 2.15 -24.84
CA VAL A 372 -0.01 2.06 -23.95
C VAL A 372 -0.08 0.74 -23.20
N ALA A 373 0.86 -0.15 -23.47
CA ALA A 373 0.95 -1.43 -22.76
C ALA A 373 1.69 -1.28 -21.42
N LEU A 374 1.45 -2.23 -20.52
CA LEU A 374 2.25 -2.35 -19.29
C LEU A 374 3.72 -2.56 -19.68
N PHE A 375 4.62 -1.82 -19.04
CA PHE A 375 6.07 -1.75 -19.26
C PHE A 375 6.53 -0.88 -20.44
N ASP A 376 5.64 -0.23 -21.19
CA ASP A 376 6.06 0.70 -22.24
C ASP A 376 6.72 1.95 -21.65
N VAL A 377 6.15 2.48 -20.56
CA VAL A 377 6.64 3.69 -19.90
C VAL A 377 6.78 3.47 -18.40
N PHE A 378 7.99 3.72 -17.87
CA PHE A 378 8.27 3.72 -16.45
C PHE A 378 8.39 5.13 -15.91
N GLN A 379 7.80 5.37 -14.75
CA GLN A 379 7.93 6.61 -14.01
C GLN A 379 8.77 6.35 -12.75
N PRO A 380 10.06 6.73 -12.74
CA PRO A 380 10.95 6.50 -11.61
C PRO A 380 10.78 7.56 -10.53
N ALA A 381 11.01 7.17 -9.29
CA ALA A 381 11.13 8.09 -8.17
C ALA A 381 12.18 7.59 -7.16
N ALA A 382 12.70 8.52 -6.36
CA ALA A 382 13.63 8.21 -5.29
C ALA A 382 13.37 9.11 -4.08
N GLY A 383 13.90 8.71 -2.92
CA GLY A 383 13.75 9.54 -1.74
C GLY A 383 14.49 9.04 -0.53
N VAL A 384 14.29 9.79 0.54
CA VAL A 384 14.91 9.53 1.85
C VAL A 384 13.85 9.54 2.94
N GLY A 385 14.13 8.86 4.03
CA GLY A 385 13.24 8.86 5.18
C GLY A 385 13.97 8.78 6.51
N LEU A 386 13.29 9.29 7.54
CA LEU A 386 13.69 9.17 8.92
C LEU A 386 12.69 8.28 9.66
N ARG A 387 13.19 7.43 10.54
CA ARG A 387 12.44 6.54 11.40
C ARG A 387 12.76 6.80 12.85
N ILE A 388 11.76 6.93 13.69
CA ILE A 388 11.89 7.13 15.13
C ILE A 388 11.16 5.99 15.84
N LEU A 389 11.87 5.21 16.65
CA LEU A 389 11.30 4.06 17.34
C LEU A 389 10.32 4.48 18.42
N LEU A 390 9.07 4.01 18.30
CA LEU A 390 7.97 4.26 19.23
C LEU A 390 7.79 3.13 20.22
N ASP A 391 7.93 1.89 19.77
CA ASP A 391 7.69 0.70 20.59
C ASP A 391 8.76 -0.38 20.37
N LYS A 392 9.32 -0.89 21.48
CA LYS A 392 10.40 -1.88 21.45
C LYS A 392 9.93 -3.30 21.16
N LYS A 393 8.69 -3.64 21.53
CA LYS A 393 8.16 -5.00 21.39
C LYS A 393 7.73 -5.29 19.96
N THR A 394 7.04 -4.36 19.38
CA THR A 394 6.54 -4.46 18.01
C THR A 394 7.54 -3.90 17.00
N LEU A 395 8.54 -3.14 17.48
CA LEU A 395 9.49 -2.36 16.68
C LEU A 395 8.79 -1.33 15.78
N THR A 396 7.64 -0.81 16.25
CA THR A 396 6.89 0.23 15.52
C THR A 396 7.69 1.52 15.47
N ASN A 397 7.83 2.07 14.27
CA ASN A 397 8.45 3.36 14.02
C ASN A 397 7.43 4.43 13.64
N PHE A 398 7.75 5.68 13.93
CA PHE A 398 7.17 6.83 13.26
C PHE A 398 8.07 7.20 12.08
N LEU A 399 7.48 7.38 10.92
CA LEU A 399 8.17 7.57 9.65
C LEU A 399 7.90 8.96 9.09
N VAL A 400 8.96 9.60 8.63
CA VAL A 400 8.90 10.82 7.83
C VAL A 400 9.68 10.56 6.55
N ASN A 401 8.98 10.49 5.41
CA ASN A 401 9.60 10.25 4.12
C ASN A 401 9.44 11.46 3.21
N PHE A 402 10.48 11.77 2.47
CA PHE A 402 10.49 12.72 1.38
C PHE A 402 10.81 12.01 0.08
N GLY A 403 9.95 12.13 -0.91
CA GLY A 403 10.10 11.49 -2.22
C GLY A 403 10.09 12.51 -3.36
N LEU A 404 10.90 12.24 -4.36
CA LEU A 404 11.03 12.99 -5.59
C LEU A 404 10.71 12.07 -6.76
N GLY A 405 9.72 12.42 -7.53
CA GLY A 405 9.42 11.84 -8.83
C GLY A 405 9.60 12.91 -9.92
N ARG A 406 9.32 12.54 -11.17
CA ARG A 406 9.28 13.49 -12.27
C ARG A 406 8.18 14.52 -11.98
N ASP A 407 8.53 15.81 -11.97
CA ASP A 407 7.64 16.96 -11.69
C ASP A 407 6.76 16.80 -10.44
N SER A 408 7.21 15.96 -9.48
CA SER A 408 6.47 15.63 -8.28
C SER A 408 7.39 15.59 -7.06
N LYS A 409 6.87 16.14 -5.94
CA LYS A 409 7.53 16.11 -4.63
C LYS A 409 6.48 15.74 -3.58
N THR A 410 6.80 14.77 -2.74
CA THR A 410 5.84 14.27 -1.75
C THR A 410 6.47 14.13 -0.38
N PHE A 411 5.68 14.42 0.66
CA PHE A 411 6.00 14.14 2.04
C PHE A 411 4.99 13.16 2.60
N TYR A 412 5.48 12.15 3.32
CA TYR A 412 4.65 11.14 3.96
C TYR A 412 4.97 11.05 5.44
N PHE A 413 3.93 11.02 6.26
CA PHE A 413 4.00 10.74 7.69
C PHE A 413 3.22 9.47 7.95
N ASN A 414 3.87 8.44 8.49
CA ASN A 414 3.25 7.13 8.71
C ASN A 414 3.72 6.52 10.04
N ASP A 415 2.99 5.54 10.51
CA ASP A 415 3.40 4.59 11.53
C ASP A 415 3.72 3.22 10.90
N GLY A 416 4.58 2.45 11.54
CA GLY A 416 5.02 1.14 11.05
C GLY A 416 6.24 1.23 10.14
N GLU A 417 6.21 0.57 8.99
CA GLU A 417 7.29 0.57 8.00
C GLU A 417 6.82 1.04 6.62
N GLY A 418 7.78 1.29 5.73
CA GLY A 418 7.52 1.77 4.37
C GLY A 418 6.63 0.80 3.56
N PHE A 419 6.80 -0.51 3.78
CA PHE A 419 5.96 -1.58 3.23
C PHE A 419 6.16 -2.89 4.00
#